data_4759a9327634648630d1a2c6826e173f
#
_entry.id   4759a9327634648630d1a2c6826e173f
#
_cell.length_a   1.000
_cell.length_b   1.000
_cell.length_c   1.000
_cell.angle_alpha   90.00
_cell.angle_beta   90.00
_cell.angle_gamma   90.00
#
_symmetry.space_group_name_H-M   'P 1'
#
loop_
_entity.id
_entity.type
_entity.pdbx_description
1 polymer ?
#
loop_
_entity_poly.entity_id
_entity_poly.type
_entity_poly.pdbx_seq_one_letter_code
_entity_poly.pdbx_strand_id
1 'polypeptide(L)'
;DCSGSAAGQAAAVAGTRRHGRCVLVGEGGQLSLDVSRDVIHRQLTLIGSWVSSTWRMAELLGLLVGWELHPEQVVTDRFGLDQADQAYQRADEGSGGKVGIVTDTSPPQATTPVGVGSTP
;
A
#
# COMPACT_ATOMS: atom_id res chain seq x y z
N ASP A 1 -6.63 6.68 6.52
CA ASP A 1 -6.30 5.33 7.00
C ASP A 1 -6.01 4.41 5.84
N CYS A 2 -4.91 3.67 5.93
CA CYS A 2 -4.51 2.62 4.98
C CYS A 2 -4.42 1.24 5.65
N SER A 3 -4.79 1.14 6.93
CA SER A 3 -4.65 -0.11 7.70
C SER A 3 -5.82 -1.08 7.49
N GLY A 4 -6.99 -0.56 7.19
CA GLY A 4 -8.23 -1.34 7.13
C GLY A 4 -8.66 -1.94 8.47
N SER A 5 -8.00 -1.59 9.57
CA SER A 5 -8.38 -2.08 10.91
C SER A 5 -9.38 -1.14 11.57
N ALA A 6 -10.28 -1.70 12.39
CA ALA A 6 -11.26 -0.89 13.14
C ALA A 6 -10.58 0.17 14.03
N ALA A 7 -9.48 -0.19 14.67
CA ALA A 7 -8.70 0.71 15.52
C ALA A 7 -8.03 1.83 14.71
N GLY A 8 -7.43 1.51 13.55
CA GLY A 8 -6.81 2.49 12.65
C GLY A 8 -7.83 3.47 12.08
N GLN A 9 -8.98 2.96 11.62
CA GLN A 9 -10.09 3.78 11.13
C GLN A 9 -10.61 4.74 12.20
N ALA A 10 -10.83 4.25 13.41
CA ALA A 10 -11.27 5.08 14.54
C ALA A 10 -10.23 6.15 14.91
N ALA A 11 -8.95 5.78 14.94
CA ALA A 11 -7.85 6.72 15.20
C ALA A 11 -7.74 7.79 14.12
N ALA A 12 -7.92 7.43 12.84
CA ALA A 12 -7.91 8.39 11.72
C ALA A 12 -9.02 9.42 11.85
N VAL A 13 -10.25 8.99 12.16
CA VAL A 13 -11.36 9.91 12.39
C VAL A 13 -11.11 10.79 13.62
N ALA A 14 -10.70 10.20 14.75
CA ALA A 14 -10.43 10.93 15.98
C ALA A 14 -9.33 11.99 15.81
N GLY A 15 -8.24 11.63 15.10
CA GLY A 15 -7.11 12.52 14.84
C GLY A 15 -7.37 13.61 13.79
N THR A 16 -8.44 13.51 13.00
CA THR A 16 -8.77 14.51 11.99
C THR A 16 -9.25 15.80 12.67
N ARG A 17 -8.65 16.94 12.37
CA ARG A 17 -9.05 18.25 12.91
C ARG A 17 -10.46 18.65 12.45
N ARG A 18 -11.09 19.63 13.15
CA ARG A 18 -12.35 20.25 12.69
C ARG A 18 -12.21 20.76 11.25
N HIS A 19 -13.27 20.61 10.47
CA HIS A 19 -13.33 20.91 9.03
C HIS A 19 -12.29 20.13 8.20
N GLY A 20 -11.74 19.05 8.78
CA GLY A 20 -10.76 18.20 8.12
C GLY A 20 -11.40 17.16 7.21
N ARG A 21 -10.55 16.50 6.44
CA ARG A 21 -10.92 15.37 5.57
C ARG A 21 -10.23 14.12 6.10
N CYS A 22 -10.99 13.05 6.28
CA CYS A 22 -10.49 11.72 6.60
C CYS A 22 -10.77 10.81 5.40
N VAL A 23 -9.73 10.19 4.86
CA VAL A 23 -9.84 9.27 3.73
C VAL A 23 -9.60 7.85 4.23
N LEU A 24 -10.55 6.95 3.97
CA LEU A 24 -10.47 5.53 4.29
C LEU A 24 -10.12 4.78 3.01
N VAL A 25 -8.93 4.19 2.98
CA VAL A 25 -8.35 3.48 1.82
C VAL A 25 -8.19 2.00 2.12
N GLY A 26 -7.79 1.67 3.36
CA GLY A 26 -7.62 0.28 3.79
C GLY A 26 -8.95 -0.44 3.87
N GLU A 27 -9.06 -1.57 3.17
CA GLU A 27 -10.25 -2.43 3.20
C GLU A 27 -10.26 -3.29 4.47
N GLY A 28 -11.45 -3.57 4.97
CA GLY A 28 -11.69 -4.40 6.16
C GLY A 28 -12.17 -3.57 7.35
N GLY A 29 -12.17 -4.19 8.53
CA GLY A 29 -12.61 -3.57 9.78
C GLY A 29 -14.09 -3.20 9.80
N GLN A 30 -14.52 -2.70 10.95
CA GLN A 30 -15.84 -2.12 11.14
C GLN A 30 -15.68 -0.86 11.99
N LEU A 31 -15.98 0.31 11.41
CA LEU A 31 -15.93 1.59 12.08
C LEU A 31 -17.27 1.91 12.72
N SER A 32 -17.27 2.14 14.04
CA SER A 32 -18.43 2.65 14.78
C SER A 32 -18.18 4.10 15.21
N LEU A 33 -19.12 5.00 14.93
CA LEU A 33 -19.02 6.42 15.22
C LEU A 33 -20.27 6.94 15.93
N ASP A 34 -20.09 7.87 16.89
CA ASP A 34 -21.13 8.81 17.27
C ASP A 34 -21.16 9.91 16.20
N VAL A 35 -22.13 9.80 15.29
CA VAL A 35 -22.21 10.70 14.12
C VAL A 35 -22.30 12.16 14.54
N SER A 36 -23.04 12.47 15.61
CA SER A 36 -23.19 13.86 16.09
C SER A 36 -21.86 14.41 16.59
N ARG A 37 -21.22 13.70 17.52
CA ARG A 37 -19.98 14.13 18.17
C ARG A 37 -18.79 14.07 17.22
N ASP A 38 -18.64 12.95 16.50
CA ASP A 38 -17.42 12.63 15.77
C ASP A 38 -17.39 13.24 14.37
N VAL A 39 -18.55 13.48 13.75
CA VAL A 39 -18.65 13.98 12.38
C VAL A 39 -19.32 15.35 12.32
N ILE A 40 -20.59 15.47 12.79
CA ILE A 40 -21.40 16.67 12.59
C ILE A 40 -20.80 17.88 13.34
N HIS A 41 -20.60 17.77 14.64
CA HIS A 41 -20.09 18.88 15.46
C HIS A 41 -18.65 19.27 15.08
N ARG A 42 -17.94 18.40 14.39
CA ARG A 42 -16.59 18.66 13.90
C ARG A 42 -16.57 19.06 12.43
N GLN A 43 -17.70 18.96 11.73
CA GLN A 43 -17.84 19.24 10.30
C GLN A 43 -16.78 18.49 9.46
N LEU A 44 -16.64 17.18 9.71
CA LEU A 44 -15.69 16.36 8.99
C LEU A 44 -16.24 15.94 7.64
N THR A 45 -15.33 15.80 6.67
CA THR A 45 -15.60 15.10 5.41
C THR A 45 -14.99 13.71 5.49
N LEU A 46 -15.82 12.66 5.42
CA LEU A 46 -15.35 11.28 5.31
C LEU A 46 -15.41 10.87 3.85
N ILE A 47 -14.32 10.29 3.36
CA ILE A 47 -14.15 9.90 1.96
C ILE A 47 -13.70 8.44 1.93
N GLY A 48 -14.45 7.59 1.22
CA GLY A 48 -14.00 6.25 0.85
C GLY A 48 -13.18 6.32 -0.45
N SER A 49 -12.09 5.58 -0.52
CA SER A 49 -11.29 5.43 -1.73
C SER A 49 -11.12 3.96 -2.04
N TRP A 50 -11.58 3.55 -3.21
CA TRP A 50 -11.48 2.19 -3.71
C TRP A 50 -10.51 2.14 -4.88
N VAL A 51 -9.41 1.41 -4.71
CA VAL A 51 -8.37 1.18 -5.74
C VAL A 51 -8.08 2.39 -6.66
N SER A 52 -7.62 2.14 -7.86
CA SER A 52 -7.41 3.18 -8.88
C SER A 52 -8.03 2.74 -10.20
N SER A 53 -8.54 3.67 -10.98
CA SER A 53 -9.02 3.39 -12.33
C SER A 53 -7.85 3.09 -13.27
N THR A 54 -8.10 2.29 -14.33
CA THR A 54 -7.11 2.03 -15.38
C THR A 54 -6.59 3.29 -16.04
N TRP A 55 -7.44 4.31 -16.17
CA TRP A 55 -7.05 5.64 -16.63
C TRP A 55 -5.95 6.27 -15.73
N ARG A 56 -6.16 6.26 -14.41
CA ARG A 56 -5.19 6.78 -13.47
C ARG A 56 -3.89 5.98 -13.45
N MET A 57 -3.97 4.68 -13.68
CA MET A 57 -2.78 3.84 -13.81
C MET A 57 -1.95 4.21 -15.03
N ALA A 58 -2.58 4.48 -16.17
CA ALA A 58 -1.87 4.91 -17.37
C ALA A 58 -1.16 6.26 -17.16
N GLU A 59 -1.84 7.21 -16.51
CA GLU A 59 -1.24 8.49 -16.12
C GLU A 59 -0.06 8.29 -15.15
N LEU A 60 -0.23 7.43 -14.14
CA LEU A 60 0.81 7.11 -13.17
C LEU A 60 2.06 6.52 -13.83
N LEU A 61 1.91 5.60 -14.78
CA LEU A 61 3.05 5.03 -15.51
C LEU A 61 3.88 6.11 -16.22
N GLY A 62 3.22 7.09 -16.84
CA GLY A 62 3.92 8.22 -17.42
C GLY A 62 4.68 9.08 -16.40
N LEU A 63 4.08 9.30 -15.22
CA LEU A 63 4.72 10.04 -14.14
C LEU A 63 5.90 9.28 -13.55
N LEU A 64 5.80 7.97 -13.37
CA LEU A 64 6.89 7.13 -12.87
C LEU A 64 8.13 7.22 -13.76
N VAL A 65 7.93 7.17 -15.08
CA VAL A 65 9.01 7.34 -16.05
C VAL A 65 9.60 8.76 -15.97
N GLY A 66 8.75 9.78 -15.93
CA GLY A 66 9.20 11.19 -15.88
C GLY A 66 9.92 11.56 -14.58
N TRP A 67 9.62 10.89 -13.49
CA TRP A 67 10.24 11.09 -12.19
C TRP A 67 11.37 10.10 -11.88
N GLU A 68 11.68 9.20 -12.80
CA GLU A 68 12.68 8.14 -12.64
C GLU A 68 12.44 7.29 -11.37
N LEU A 69 11.17 7.01 -11.06
CA LEU A 69 10.80 6.19 -9.92
C LEU A 69 10.79 4.71 -10.29
N HIS A 70 11.30 3.90 -9.40
CA HIS A 70 11.50 2.46 -9.54
C HIS A 70 10.64 1.67 -8.56
N PRO A 71 9.31 1.52 -8.79
CA PRO A 71 8.43 0.81 -7.88
C PRO A 71 8.75 -0.69 -7.78
N GLU A 72 9.44 -1.27 -8.75
CA GLU A 72 9.90 -2.65 -8.71
C GLU A 72 10.85 -2.96 -7.54
N GLN A 73 11.43 -1.93 -6.93
CA GLN A 73 12.28 -2.07 -5.73
C GLN A 73 11.51 -2.55 -4.49
N VAL A 74 10.17 -2.38 -4.47
CA VAL A 74 9.37 -2.91 -3.38
C VAL A 74 9.12 -4.42 -3.49
N VAL A 75 9.47 -5.04 -4.62
CA VAL A 75 9.40 -6.48 -4.82
C VAL A 75 10.65 -7.11 -4.24
N THR A 76 10.54 -7.65 -3.04
CA THR A 76 11.67 -8.21 -2.29
C THR A 76 11.89 -9.70 -2.58
N ASP A 77 10.81 -10.41 -2.92
CA ASP A 77 10.84 -11.85 -3.15
C ASP A 77 10.26 -12.15 -4.54
N ARG A 78 10.95 -12.99 -5.32
CA ARG A 78 10.55 -13.36 -6.67
C ARG A 78 10.53 -14.87 -6.81
N PHE A 79 9.45 -15.40 -7.36
CA PHE A 79 9.22 -16.82 -7.58
C PHE A 79 8.86 -17.08 -9.04
N GLY A 80 9.23 -18.26 -9.54
CA GLY A 80 8.70 -18.74 -10.81
C GLY A 80 7.24 -19.17 -10.71
N LEU A 81 6.57 -19.35 -11.82
CA LEU A 81 5.18 -19.80 -11.83
C LEU A 81 5.02 -21.21 -11.22
N ASP A 82 6.02 -22.07 -11.37
CA ASP A 82 6.11 -23.40 -10.77
C ASP A 82 6.23 -23.38 -9.23
N GLN A 83 6.56 -22.23 -8.66
CA GLN A 83 6.71 -21.99 -7.23
C GLN A 83 5.59 -21.09 -6.66
N ALA A 84 4.46 -20.99 -7.34
CA ALA A 84 3.37 -20.09 -6.97
C ALA A 84 2.84 -20.35 -5.56
N ASP A 85 2.76 -21.62 -5.13
CA ASP A 85 2.36 -22.01 -3.79
C ASP A 85 3.28 -21.41 -2.71
N GLN A 86 4.59 -21.46 -2.92
CA GLN A 86 5.60 -20.87 -2.04
C GLN A 86 5.49 -19.35 -2.02
N ALA A 87 5.21 -18.72 -3.17
CA ALA A 87 4.99 -17.28 -3.26
C ALA A 87 3.79 -16.83 -2.42
N TYR A 88 2.67 -17.56 -2.46
CA TYR A 88 1.50 -17.28 -1.64
C TYR A 88 1.79 -17.48 -0.15
N GLN A 89 2.46 -18.56 0.24
CA GLN A 89 2.88 -18.77 1.63
C GLN A 89 3.76 -17.63 2.13
N ARG A 90 4.73 -17.21 1.33
CA ARG A 90 5.61 -16.09 1.66
C ARG A 90 4.86 -14.78 1.83
N ALA A 91 3.87 -14.53 0.98
CA ALA A 91 3.03 -13.34 1.10
C ALA A 91 2.16 -13.35 2.36
N ASP A 92 1.64 -14.52 2.76
CA ASP A 92 0.79 -14.70 3.94
C ASP A 92 1.57 -14.52 5.26
N GLU A 93 2.87 -14.82 5.28
CA GLU A 93 3.74 -14.55 6.43
C GLU A 93 3.80 -13.06 6.80
N GLY A 94 3.49 -12.16 5.86
CA GLY A 94 3.46 -10.71 6.10
C GLY A 94 4.79 -10.07 6.47
N SER A 95 5.89 -10.83 6.37
CA SER A 95 7.25 -10.38 6.71
C SER A 95 8.05 -10.06 5.45
N GLY A 96 8.11 -8.82 5.06
CA GLY A 96 8.87 -8.42 3.87
C GLY A 96 8.16 -7.36 3.03
N GLY A 97 8.63 -7.18 1.79
CA GLY A 97 8.02 -6.30 0.81
C GLY A 97 6.96 -7.02 -0.03
N LYS A 98 6.87 -6.68 -1.29
CA LYS A 98 5.97 -7.35 -2.23
C LYS A 98 6.58 -8.65 -2.74
N VAL A 99 5.76 -9.68 -2.80
CA VAL A 99 6.10 -10.95 -3.43
C VAL A 99 5.64 -10.91 -4.89
N GLY A 100 6.55 -11.21 -5.82
CA GLY A 100 6.27 -11.25 -7.25
C GLY A 100 6.35 -12.69 -7.79
N ILE A 101 5.38 -13.07 -8.61
CA ILE A 101 5.46 -14.27 -9.44
C ILE A 101 5.85 -13.81 -10.85
N VAL A 102 6.98 -14.30 -11.36
CA VAL A 102 7.51 -13.94 -12.66
C VAL A 102 7.29 -15.08 -13.64
N THR A 103 6.82 -14.76 -14.83
CA THR A 103 6.54 -15.74 -15.88
C THR A 103 7.68 -15.88 -16.88
N ASP A 104 8.69 -15.00 -16.80
CA ASP A 104 9.86 -15.06 -17.66
C ASP A 104 10.85 -16.12 -17.18
N THR A 105 11.27 -16.97 -18.09
CA THR A 105 12.26 -18.03 -17.88
C THR A 105 13.70 -17.53 -17.88
N SER A 106 13.93 -16.23 -17.87
CA SER A 106 15.27 -15.68 -17.72
C SER A 106 15.81 -15.98 -16.31
N PRO A 107 17.03 -16.51 -16.16
CA PRO A 107 17.59 -16.78 -14.83
C PRO A 107 17.63 -15.51 -14.00
N PRO A 108 17.39 -15.60 -12.68
CA PRO A 108 17.38 -14.44 -11.81
C PRO A 108 18.72 -13.71 -11.89
N GLN A 109 18.70 -12.45 -12.31
CA GLN A 109 19.89 -11.61 -12.20
C GLN A 109 20.18 -11.43 -10.70
N ALA A 110 21.36 -11.89 -10.27
CA ALA A 110 21.83 -11.71 -8.93
C ALA A 110 21.79 -10.23 -8.56
N THR A 111 20.90 -9.86 -7.64
CA THR A 111 20.88 -8.52 -7.07
C THR A 111 22.16 -8.35 -6.25
N THR A 112 23.08 -7.55 -6.76
CA THR A 112 24.25 -7.12 -5.99
C THR A 112 23.75 -6.33 -4.79
N PRO A 113 24.10 -6.69 -3.54
CA PRO A 113 23.70 -5.91 -2.39
C PRO A 113 24.34 -4.53 -2.52
N VAL A 114 23.51 -3.49 -2.43
CA VAL A 114 23.97 -2.10 -2.34
C VAL A 114 24.78 -1.98 -1.07
N GLY A 115 26.10 -1.87 -1.20
CA GLY A 115 27.02 -1.67 -0.09
C GLY A 115 26.64 -0.39 0.65
N VAL A 116 26.32 -0.55 1.94
CA VAL A 116 26.21 0.59 2.87
C VAL A 116 27.60 1.20 2.98
N GLY A 117 27.81 2.31 2.28
CA GLY A 117 29.04 3.09 2.37
C GLY A 117 29.24 3.57 3.80
N SER A 118 30.26 3.06 4.45
CA SER A 118 30.80 3.63 5.70
C SER A 118 31.45 4.96 5.33
N THR A 119 30.88 6.04 5.82
CA THR A 119 31.49 7.38 5.78
C THR A 119 32.54 7.49 6.88
N PRO A 120 33.71 8.14 6.62
CA PRO A 120 34.77 8.34 7.59
C PRO A 120 34.41 9.32 8.71
#